data_1bb3b80cfaec7c9a8831b3021266bf1c
#
_entry.id   1bb3b80cfaec7c9a8831b3021266bf1c
#
_cell.length_a   1.000
_cell.length_b   1.000
_cell.length_c   1.000
_cell.angle_alpha   90.00
_cell.angle_beta   90.00
_cell.angle_gamma   90.00
#
_symmetry.space_group_name_H-M   'P 1'
#
loop_
_entity.id
_entity.type
_entity.pdbx_description
1 polymer ?
#
loop_
_entity_poly.entity_id
_entity_poly.type
_entity_poly.pdbx_seq_one_letter_code
_entity_poly.pdbx_strand_id
1 'polypeptide(L)'
;MKAPLLLLLLVAGTSFYAGCQRAPQSAARPADTTKAAPLTTIAFGSCNRENKQQPLWPVIVGNRPQLWIWLGDNIYGDTQDMDTLQAKYYRQRSNPGYQLLQVSTPVIGIWDDHDYGVNDGGKEYPRKKQSQQLMLDFLGEPKNSPRRKQAGAYASYTYGPAGKRVKVILLDARYFHDPLRKEGKANVPDPDGEILGAAQWQWLEKELRGSPADIHLIGSGIQVLPDEHPYEKWANFPRERQRLFNLLAATGARGVILLSGDRHIAEIMKHQPEGVRHPVYEITASGLTHSSTQNTGEPNRYRVGKLVNVLNFGLIRIDWANRQLQLQVRGLGNELLESQPVGF
;
A
#
# COMPACT_ATOMS: atom_id res chain seq x y z
N MET A 1 -74.93 45.58 16.57
CA MET A 1 -73.54 45.85 16.97
C MET A 1 -72.82 44.53 16.86
N LYS A 2 -72.03 44.37 15.86
CA LYS A 2 -71.22 43.12 15.54
C LYS A 2 -69.78 43.37 15.92
N ALA A 3 -69.22 42.56 16.80
CA ALA A 3 -67.80 42.58 17.14
C ALA A 3 -66.97 41.75 16.12
N PRO A 4 -65.77 42.18 15.73
CA PRO A 4 -64.92 41.36 14.87
C PRO A 4 -64.08 40.37 15.64
N LEU A 5 -64.03 39.17 15.10
CA LEU A 5 -63.18 38.02 15.57
C LEU A 5 -61.75 38.21 15.09
N LEU A 6 -60.83 38.33 16.02
CA LEU A 6 -59.39 38.44 15.75
C LEU A 6 -58.77 37.03 15.62
N LEU A 7 -58.30 36.69 14.41
CA LEU A 7 -57.66 35.41 14.12
C LEU A 7 -56.15 35.54 14.37
N LEU A 8 -55.63 34.93 15.43
CA LEU A 8 -54.19 34.85 15.69
C LEU A 8 -53.56 33.69 14.85
N LEU A 9 -52.75 34.03 13.88
CA LEU A 9 -51.89 33.08 13.15
C LEU A 9 -50.61 32.82 13.97
N LEU A 10 -50.48 31.59 14.51
CA LEU A 10 -49.25 31.07 15.09
C LEU A 10 -48.36 30.59 13.95
N VAL A 11 -47.26 31.29 13.68
CA VAL A 11 -46.21 30.87 12.80
C VAL A 11 -45.25 30.01 13.63
N ALA A 12 -45.30 28.66 13.44
CA ALA A 12 -44.33 27.73 14.00
C ALA A 12 -43.04 27.80 13.17
N GLY A 13 -42.03 28.51 13.67
CA GLY A 13 -40.71 28.52 13.10
C GLY A 13 -39.96 27.22 13.35
N THR A 14 -39.84 26.34 12.34
CA THR A 14 -38.98 25.16 12.41
C THR A 14 -37.53 25.57 12.16
N SER A 15 -36.75 25.71 13.22
CA SER A 15 -35.30 25.90 13.14
C SER A 15 -34.66 24.60 12.70
N PHE A 16 -34.21 24.53 11.44
CA PHE A 16 -33.32 23.50 10.96
C PHE A 16 -31.93 23.71 11.59
N TYR A 17 -31.58 22.93 12.60
CA TYR A 17 -30.21 22.77 13.02
C TYR A 17 -29.46 22.00 11.94
N ALA A 18 -28.76 22.69 11.06
CA ALA A 18 -27.75 22.10 10.20
C ALA A 18 -26.57 21.65 11.11
N GLY A 19 -26.66 20.43 11.62
CA GLY A 19 -25.53 19.80 12.29
C GLY A 19 -24.38 19.63 11.29
N CYS A 20 -23.38 20.49 11.34
CA CYS A 20 -22.10 20.25 10.72
C CYS A 20 -21.52 18.94 11.31
N GLN A 21 -21.78 17.80 10.68
CA GLN A 21 -21.03 16.58 10.97
C GLN A 21 -19.58 16.84 10.56
N ARG A 22 -18.73 17.12 11.55
CA ARG A 22 -17.29 17.10 11.34
C ARG A 22 -16.93 15.71 10.84
N ALA A 23 -16.36 15.63 9.63
CA ALA A 23 -15.73 14.41 9.14
C ALA A 23 -14.80 13.87 10.24
N PRO A 24 -14.77 12.55 10.50
CA PRO A 24 -13.86 11.98 11.47
C PRO A 24 -12.44 12.43 11.15
N GLN A 25 -11.78 13.04 12.11
CA GLN A 25 -10.37 13.38 11.95
C GLN A 25 -9.62 12.06 11.84
N SER A 26 -8.96 11.83 10.70
CA SER A 26 -8.00 10.75 10.53
C SER A 26 -7.06 10.75 11.72
N ALA A 27 -6.80 9.56 12.31
CA ALA A 27 -5.77 9.41 13.32
C ALA A 27 -4.51 10.10 12.81
N ALA A 28 -3.93 10.97 13.62
CA ALA A 28 -2.78 11.76 13.23
C ALA A 28 -1.71 10.81 12.67
N ARG A 29 -1.25 11.10 11.44
CA ARG A 29 -0.14 10.39 10.83
C ARG A 29 1.01 10.31 11.83
N PRO A 30 1.60 9.13 12.10
CA PRO A 30 2.72 9.06 12.98
C PRO A 30 3.88 9.85 12.36
N ALA A 31 4.21 11.00 12.96
CA ALA A 31 5.54 11.54 12.86
C ALA A 31 6.53 10.44 13.27
N ASP A 32 7.78 10.53 12.85
CA ASP A 32 8.86 9.62 13.28
C ASP A 32 8.71 9.28 14.77
N THR A 33 8.19 8.07 15.07
CA THR A 33 7.77 7.70 16.43
C THR A 33 8.82 6.82 17.09
N THR A 34 10.09 7.18 16.94
CA THR A 34 11.23 6.45 17.54
C THR A 34 11.16 6.33 19.07
N LYS A 35 10.30 7.11 19.72
CA LYS A 35 10.02 7.05 21.18
C LYS A 35 8.75 6.25 21.52
N ALA A 36 7.94 5.87 20.54
CA ALA A 36 6.71 5.11 20.76
C ALA A 36 7.00 3.63 21.06
N ALA A 37 5.97 2.92 21.55
CA ALA A 37 6.04 1.47 21.71
C ALA A 37 6.39 0.79 20.37
N PRO A 38 7.13 -0.35 20.39
CA PRO A 38 7.47 -1.05 19.16
C PRO A 38 6.22 -1.60 18.47
N LEU A 39 6.24 -1.62 17.15
CA LEU A 39 5.19 -2.29 16.39
C LEU A 39 5.27 -3.80 16.61
N THR A 40 4.12 -4.43 16.81
CA THR A 40 3.97 -5.89 16.93
C THR A 40 3.01 -6.46 15.89
N THR A 41 2.15 -5.62 15.32
CA THR A 41 1.15 -6.03 14.33
C THR A 41 1.01 -4.97 13.26
N ILE A 42 1.26 -5.35 12.01
CA ILE A 42 1.15 -4.49 10.82
C ILE A 42 0.25 -5.20 9.82
N ALA A 43 -0.74 -4.50 9.29
CA ALA A 43 -1.58 -5.04 8.22
C ALA A 43 -1.36 -4.24 6.92
N PHE A 44 -1.57 -4.88 5.77
CA PHE A 44 -1.40 -4.27 4.47
C PHE A 44 -2.27 -4.97 3.42
N GLY A 45 -2.46 -4.29 2.29
CA GLY A 45 -3.20 -4.85 1.17
C GLY A 45 -3.29 -3.89 -0.01
N SER A 46 -3.86 -4.40 -1.10
CA SER A 46 -4.05 -3.69 -2.36
C SER A 46 -5.26 -4.23 -3.14
N CYS A 47 -5.52 -3.68 -4.33
CA CYS A 47 -6.57 -4.10 -5.24
C CYS A 47 -7.96 -3.96 -4.62
N ASN A 48 -8.30 -2.72 -4.29
CA ASN A 48 -9.53 -2.35 -3.63
C ASN A 48 -10.42 -1.50 -4.56
N ARG A 49 -11.44 -2.11 -5.16
CA ARG A 49 -12.46 -1.38 -5.93
C ARG A 49 -13.38 -0.64 -4.98
N GLU A 50 -13.30 0.69 -4.98
CA GLU A 50 -14.01 1.59 -4.08
C GLU A 50 -15.55 1.51 -4.21
N ASN A 51 -16.04 0.97 -5.32
CA ASN A 51 -17.46 0.81 -5.65
C ASN A 51 -18.00 -0.61 -5.40
N LYS A 52 -17.19 -1.52 -4.86
CA LYS A 52 -17.58 -2.89 -4.51
C LYS A 52 -17.79 -3.03 -3.00
N GLN A 53 -18.41 -4.13 -2.60
CA GLN A 53 -18.44 -4.52 -1.18
C GLN A 53 -17.01 -4.75 -0.68
N GLN A 54 -16.71 -4.30 0.52
CA GLN A 54 -15.39 -4.35 1.14
C GLN A 54 -15.45 -5.11 2.48
N PRO A 55 -15.69 -6.42 2.44
CA PRO A 55 -16.02 -7.20 3.64
C PRO A 55 -14.83 -7.46 4.56
N LEU A 56 -13.60 -7.19 4.12
CA LEU A 56 -12.38 -7.46 4.91
C LEU A 56 -12.09 -6.41 5.98
N TRP A 57 -12.65 -5.17 5.91
CA TRP A 57 -12.34 -4.13 6.88
C TRP A 57 -12.62 -4.51 8.33
N PRO A 58 -13.80 -5.10 8.66
CA PRO A 58 -14.07 -5.55 10.03
C PRO A 58 -13.07 -6.61 10.53
N VAL A 59 -12.63 -7.50 9.62
CA VAL A 59 -11.65 -8.54 9.93
C VAL A 59 -10.29 -7.93 10.21
N ILE A 60 -9.86 -6.97 9.36
CA ILE A 60 -8.60 -6.24 9.52
C ILE A 60 -8.58 -5.49 10.86
N VAL A 61 -9.64 -4.72 11.15
CA VAL A 61 -9.78 -4.00 12.43
C VAL A 61 -9.77 -4.96 13.63
N GLY A 62 -10.43 -6.12 13.51
CA GLY A 62 -10.44 -7.17 14.53
C GLY A 62 -9.03 -7.71 14.89
N ASN A 63 -8.07 -7.65 13.96
CA ASN A 63 -6.68 -8.00 14.19
C ASN A 63 -5.88 -6.91 14.95
N ARG A 64 -6.48 -5.75 15.20
CA ARG A 64 -5.92 -4.59 15.90
C ARG A 64 -4.52 -4.20 15.38
N PRO A 65 -4.35 -3.93 14.07
CA PRO A 65 -3.07 -3.50 13.55
C PRO A 65 -2.70 -2.13 14.12
N GLN A 66 -1.41 -1.95 14.38
CA GLN A 66 -0.83 -0.67 14.82
C GLN A 66 -0.42 0.20 13.62
N LEU A 67 -0.46 -0.37 12.41
CA LEU A 67 -0.20 0.29 11.15
C LEU A 67 -0.94 -0.42 10.03
N TRP A 68 -1.57 0.36 9.14
CA TRP A 68 -2.06 -0.10 7.84
C TRP A 68 -1.20 0.46 6.73
N ILE A 69 -0.80 -0.40 5.78
CA ILE A 69 -0.01 0.00 4.60
C ILE A 69 -0.81 -0.30 3.33
N TRP A 70 -1.16 0.73 2.58
CA TRP A 70 -1.65 0.57 1.23
C TRP A 70 -0.50 0.29 0.26
N LEU A 71 -0.67 -0.70 -0.61
CA LEU A 71 0.33 -1.10 -1.61
C LEU A 71 -0.16 -0.88 -3.05
N GLY A 72 -0.96 0.16 -3.24
CA GLY A 72 -1.50 0.52 -4.55
C GLY A 72 -2.86 -0.08 -4.84
N ASP A 73 -3.45 0.34 -5.96
CA ASP A 73 -4.84 0.05 -6.32
C ASP A 73 -5.80 0.33 -5.16
N ASN A 74 -5.55 1.45 -4.47
CA ASN A 74 -6.37 1.90 -3.34
C ASN A 74 -7.79 2.21 -3.82
N ILE A 75 -7.90 2.58 -5.08
CA ILE A 75 -9.10 2.76 -5.91
C ILE A 75 -8.78 2.36 -7.36
N TYR A 76 -9.81 2.15 -8.16
CA TYR A 76 -9.68 1.93 -9.61
C TYR A 76 -10.08 3.22 -10.35
N GLY A 77 -9.11 4.13 -10.46
CA GLY A 77 -9.24 5.44 -11.09
C GLY A 77 -9.47 5.33 -12.59
N ASP A 78 -8.49 4.83 -13.30
CA ASP A 78 -8.48 4.60 -14.75
C ASP A 78 -9.01 5.80 -15.56
N THR A 79 -8.55 7.01 -15.23
CA THR A 79 -9.07 8.24 -15.82
C THR A 79 -8.05 9.35 -15.82
N GLN A 80 -8.12 10.22 -16.81
CA GLN A 80 -7.42 11.51 -16.85
C GLN A 80 -8.27 12.67 -16.30
N ASP A 81 -9.53 12.41 -15.96
CA ASP A 81 -10.40 13.37 -15.29
C ASP A 81 -10.14 13.37 -13.78
N MET A 82 -9.56 14.45 -13.29
CA MET A 82 -9.14 14.56 -11.89
C MET A 82 -10.31 14.70 -10.92
N ASP A 83 -11.46 15.22 -11.37
CA ASP A 83 -12.66 15.30 -10.54
C ASP A 83 -13.24 13.88 -10.31
N THR A 84 -13.24 13.05 -11.35
CA THR A 84 -13.61 11.63 -11.25
C THR A 84 -12.65 10.89 -10.32
N LEU A 85 -11.33 11.08 -10.46
CA LEU A 85 -10.33 10.45 -9.61
C LEU A 85 -10.52 10.85 -8.14
N GLN A 86 -10.73 12.15 -7.88
CA GLN A 86 -11.02 12.69 -6.55
C GLN A 86 -12.29 12.08 -5.95
N ALA A 87 -13.37 12.00 -6.73
CA ALA A 87 -14.63 11.42 -6.28
C ALA A 87 -14.50 9.94 -5.89
N LYS A 88 -13.67 9.16 -6.61
CA LYS A 88 -13.38 7.76 -6.29
C LYS A 88 -12.57 7.64 -4.98
N TYR A 89 -11.55 8.46 -4.77
CA TYR A 89 -10.83 8.53 -3.49
C TYR A 89 -11.75 8.94 -2.33
N TYR A 90 -12.64 9.91 -2.57
CA TYR A 90 -13.63 10.32 -1.57
C TYR A 90 -14.58 9.17 -1.22
N ARG A 91 -15.06 8.41 -2.21
CA ARG A 91 -15.89 7.22 -2.00
C ARG A 91 -15.19 6.20 -1.11
N GLN A 92 -13.92 5.89 -1.41
CA GLN A 92 -13.13 4.98 -0.57
C GLN A 92 -12.97 5.50 0.85
N ARG A 93 -12.64 6.77 1.01
CA ARG A 93 -12.49 7.40 2.34
C ARG A 93 -13.79 7.40 3.15
N SER A 94 -14.93 7.43 2.47
CA SER A 94 -16.27 7.43 3.08
C SER A 94 -16.81 6.02 3.37
N ASN A 95 -16.07 4.96 3.00
CA ASN A 95 -16.49 3.59 3.32
C ASN A 95 -16.50 3.38 4.84
N PRO A 96 -17.64 2.96 5.45
CA PRO A 96 -17.76 2.85 6.91
C PRO A 96 -16.74 1.90 7.55
N GLY A 97 -16.45 0.76 6.90
CA GLY A 97 -15.44 -0.19 7.38
C GLY A 97 -14.04 0.38 7.37
N TYR A 98 -13.69 1.11 6.30
CA TYR A 98 -12.40 1.80 6.20
C TYR A 98 -12.30 2.96 7.21
N GLN A 99 -13.39 3.68 7.47
CA GLN A 99 -13.44 4.71 8.51
C GLN A 99 -13.15 4.14 9.90
N LEU A 100 -13.68 2.95 10.23
CA LEU A 100 -13.36 2.26 11.48
C LEU A 100 -11.86 1.97 11.60
N LEU A 101 -11.22 1.54 10.51
CA LEU A 101 -9.76 1.36 10.50
C LEU A 101 -9.05 2.70 10.76
N GLN A 102 -9.42 3.77 10.05
CA GLN A 102 -8.78 5.08 10.17
C GLN A 102 -8.87 5.70 11.56
N VAL A 103 -9.91 5.38 12.33
CA VAL A 103 -10.07 5.86 13.73
C VAL A 103 -9.08 5.17 14.66
N SER A 104 -8.77 3.89 14.43
CA SER A 104 -7.99 3.06 15.34
C SER A 104 -6.54 2.83 14.91
N THR A 105 -6.23 3.08 13.63
CA THR A 105 -4.99 2.63 13.00
C THR A 105 -4.42 3.71 12.11
N PRO A 106 -3.17 4.14 12.34
CA PRO A 106 -2.45 4.99 11.40
C PRO A 106 -2.35 4.35 10.02
N VAL A 107 -2.52 5.17 8.98
CA VAL A 107 -2.51 4.73 7.59
C VAL A 107 -1.37 5.41 6.84
N ILE A 108 -0.55 4.60 6.17
CA ILE A 108 0.42 5.05 5.17
C ILE A 108 0.18 4.29 3.87
N GLY A 109 0.82 4.68 2.79
CA GLY A 109 0.65 3.93 1.54
C GLY A 109 1.34 4.55 0.35
N ILE A 110 1.26 3.80 -0.72
CA ILE A 110 1.70 4.16 -2.06
C ILE A 110 0.55 3.86 -3.04
N TRP A 111 0.63 4.35 -4.23
CA TRP A 111 -0.24 3.99 -5.35
C TRP A 111 0.30 2.81 -6.16
N ASP A 112 -0.55 2.31 -7.05
CA ASP A 112 -0.14 1.54 -8.19
C ASP A 112 -0.82 2.09 -9.45
N ASP A 113 -0.92 1.37 -10.54
CA ASP A 113 -1.32 1.87 -11.85
C ASP A 113 -2.77 2.37 -11.91
N HIS A 114 -3.71 1.68 -11.31
CA HIS A 114 -5.12 2.08 -11.34
C HIS A 114 -5.40 3.39 -10.59
N ASP A 115 -4.82 3.60 -9.44
CA ASP A 115 -4.98 4.85 -8.70
C ASP A 115 -3.96 5.93 -9.09
N TYR A 116 -2.90 5.57 -9.80
CA TYR A 116 -2.04 6.50 -10.53
C TYR A 116 -2.78 7.12 -11.73
N GLY A 117 -3.59 6.31 -12.44
CA GLY A 117 -4.55 6.81 -13.40
C GLY A 117 -4.81 6.00 -14.66
N VAL A 118 -4.02 4.96 -14.96
CA VAL A 118 -4.22 4.10 -16.11
C VAL A 118 -3.50 2.76 -15.93
N ASN A 119 -4.16 1.66 -16.29
CA ASN A 119 -3.58 0.31 -16.20
C ASN A 119 -2.21 0.22 -16.90
N ASP A 120 -1.23 -0.39 -16.23
CA ASP A 120 0.18 -0.48 -16.63
C ASP A 120 0.87 0.89 -16.87
N GLY A 121 0.30 2.00 -16.38
CA GLY A 121 0.80 3.36 -16.66
C GLY A 121 2.11 3.70 -15.97
N GLY A 122 2.94 4.48 -16.64
CA GLY A 122 4.24 4.90 -16.19
C GLY A 122 4.53 6.39 -16.42
N LYS A 123 5.78 6.72 -16.75
CA LYS A 123 6.26 8.10 -16.88
C LYS A 123 5.54 8.92 -17.95
N GLU A 124 4.90 8.27 -18.91
CA GLU A 124 4.14 8.90 -20.00
C GLU A 124 2.78 9.44 -19.55
N TYR A 125 2.24 8.99 -18.40
CA TYR A 125 0.93 9.42 -17.97
C TYR A 125 0.90 10.93 -17.66
N PRO A 126 0.04 11.72 -18.37
CA PRO A 126 0.15 13.18 -18.36
C PRO A 126 -0.36 13.85 -17.06
N ARG A 127 -1.21 13.17 -16.29
CA ARG A 127 -1.82 13.70 -15.06
C ARG A 127 -1.12 13.26 -13.77
N LYS A 128 0.03 12.58 -13.85
CA LYS A 128 0.74 12.01 -12.69
C LYS A 128 0.98 12.98 -11.53
N LYS A 129 1.26 14.26 -11.80
CA LYS A 129 1.43 15.27 -10.74
C LYS A 129 0.13 15.55 -9.99
N GLN A 130 -1.00 15.61 -10.71
CA GLN A 130 -2.30 15.84 -10.11
C GLN A 130 -2.77 14.59 -9.34
N SER A 131 -2.62 13.39 -9.92
CA SER A 131 -2.91 12.12 -9.26
C SER A 131 -2.13 11.99 -7.95
N GLN A 132 -0.83 12.37 -7.94
CA GLN A 132 -0.01 12.38 -6.72
C GLN A 132 -0.65 13.24 -5.62
N GLN A 133 -1.14 14.44 -5.93
CA GLN A 133 -1.76 15.29 -4.93
C GLN A 133 -3.04 14.67 -4.37
N LEU A 134 -3.87 14.07 -5.23
CA LEU A 134 -5.12 13.42 -4.82
C LEU A 134 -4.87 12.19 -3.94
N MET A 135 -3.89 11.35 -4.30
CA MET A 135 -3.48 10.22 -3.47
C MET A 135 -2.95 10.68 -2.11
N LEU A 136 -2.13 11.73 -2.07
CA LEU A 136 -1.61 12.30 -0.84
C LEU A 136 -2.72 12.94 0.02
N ASP A 137 -3.76 13.53 -0.60
CA ASP A 137 -4.95 14.00 0.12
C ASP A 137 -5.76 12.83 0.70
N PHE A 138 -5.90 11.74 -0.05
CA PHE A 138 -6.54 10.51 0.43
C PHE A 138 -5.81 9.93 1.65
N LEU A 139 -4.49 9.90 1.63
CA LEU A 139 -3.67 9.42 2.75
C LEU A 139 -3.61 10.40 3.94
N GLY A 140 -4.15 11.61 3.80
CA GLY A 140 -4.07 12.65 4.83
C GLY A 140 -2.67 13.26 4.98
N GLU A 141 -1.86 13.25 3.92
CA GLU A 141 -0.54 13.87 3.92
C GLU A 141 -0.64 15.37 4.22
N PRO A 142 0.13 15.92 5.17
CA PRO A 142 0.11 17.36 5.47
C PRO A 142 0.35 18.22 4.22
N LYS A 143 -0.33 19.39 4.16
CA LYS A 143 -0.19 20.30 2.99
C LYS A 143 1.23 20.85 2.81
N ASN A 144 2.01 20.95 3.88
CA ASN A 144 3.40 21.42 3.86
C ASN A 144 4.43 20.27 3.73
N SER A 145 4.00 19.04 3.58
CA SER A 145 4.90 17.88 3.47
C SER A 145 5.85 18.00 2.27
N PRO A 146 7.14 17.67 2.44
CA PRO A 146 8.09 17.56 1.33
C PRO A 146 7.65 16.58 0.24
N ARG A 147 6.92 15.50 0.61
CA ARG A 147 6.37 14.49 -0.29
C ARG A 147 5.46 15.09 -1.37
N ARG A 148 4.83 16.25 -1.10
CA ARG A 148 3.98 16.96 -2.07
C ARG A 148 4.77 17.75 -3.12
N LYS A 149 6.04 18.02 -2.85
CA LYS A 149 6.91 18.85 -3.71
C LYS A 149 7.88 18.02 -4.54
N GLN A 150 8.13 16.78 -4.16
CA GLN A 150 9.01 15.89 -4.92
C GLN A 150 8.30 15.29 -6.14
N ALA A 151 9.06 14.87 -7.13
CA ALA A 151 8.60 14.03 -8.22
C ALA A 151 8.48 12.58 -7.73
N GLY A 152 7.27 12.03 -7.78
CA GLY A 152 6.96 10.70 -7.24
C GLY A 152 6.49 10.70 -5.79
N ALA A 153 5.79 9.65 -5.44
CA ALA A 153 5.09 9.53 -4.17
C ALA A 153 5.83 8.67 -3.12
N TYR A 154 7.08 8.29 -3.37
CA TYR A 154 7.88 7.49 -2.45
C TYR A 154 8.07 8.17 -1.09
N ALA A 155 8.18 7.36 -0.04
CA ALA A 155 8.35 7.84 1.34
C ALA A 155 8.94 6.77 2.26
N SER A 156 9.50 7.18 3.40
CA SER A 156 9.92 6.27 4.46
C SER A 156 9.40 6.70 5.82
N TYR A 157 9.26 5.73 6.71
CA TYR A 157 8.77 5.93 8.07
C TYR A 157 9.54 5.01 9.01
N THR A 158 9.93 5.50 10.17
CA THR A 158 10.62 4.70 11.19
C THR A 158 9.78 4.65 12.47
N TYR A 159 9.57 3.44 12.99
CA TYR A 159 8.75 3.18 14.17
C TYR A 159 9.54 2.43 15.24
N GLY A 160 9.28 2.74 16.49
CA GLY A 160 9.82 2.02 17.64
C GLY A 160 11.17 2.50 18.14
N PRO A 161 11.52 2.13 19.38
CA PRO A 161 12.76 2.52 20.03
C PRO A 161 13.98 1.79 19.47
N ALA A 162 15.19 2.23 19.84
CA ALA A 162 16.43 1.56 19.49
C ALA A 162 16.38 0.05 19.86
N GLY A 163 16.83 -0.82 18.96
CA GLY A 163 16.81 -2.28 19.12
C GLY A 163 15.45 -2.93 18.82
N LYS A 164 14.40 -2.13 18.52
CA LYS A 164 13.07 -2.59 18.10
C LYS A 164 12.50 -1.70 17.01
N ARG A 165 13.33 -1.30 16.04
CA ARG A 165 12.95 -0.38 14.96
C ARG A 165 12.47 -1.14 13.72
N VAL A 166 11.32 -0.73 13.24
CA VAL A 166 10.80 -1.08 11.91
C VAL A 166 10.92 0.15 11.03
N LYS A 167 11.59 0.02 9.89
CA LYS A 167 11.62 1.04 8.84
C LYS A 167 10.74 0.58 7.68
N VAL A 168 9.72 1.35 7.37
CA VAL A 168 8.87 1.14 6.20
C VAL A 168 9.34 2.07 5.10
N ILE A 169 9.68 1.53 3.95
CA ILE A 169 10.11 2.24 2.75
C ILE A 169 9.08 1.93 1.66
N LEU A 170 8.42 2.96 1.14
CA LEU A 170 7.41 2.84 0.08
C LEU A 170 8.01 3.34 -1.22
N LEU A 171 8.19 2.44 -2.18
CA LEU A 171 8.72 2.74 -3.50
C LEU A 171 7.59 3.19 -4.43
N ASP A 172 7.84 4.23 -5.21
CA ASP A 172 6.98 4.63 -6.32
C ASP A 172 7.47 3.93 -7.59
N ALA A 173 6.79 2.87 -7.98
CA ALA A 173 7.12 2.10 -9.17
C ALA A 173 6.35 2.59 -10.41
N ARG A 174 5.78 3.84 -10.40
CA ARG A 174 4.98 4.39 -11.50
C ARG A 174 5.54 5.68 -12.08
N TYR A 175 5.88 6.64 -11.23
CA TYR A 175 6.15 8.01 -11.66
C TYR A 175 7.29 8.13 -12.70
N PHE A 176 8.29 7.27 -12.61
CA PHE A 176 9.46 7.21 -13.49
C PHE A 176 9.52 5.96 -14.36
N HIS A 177 8.58 5.04 -14.15
CA HIS A 177 8.51 3.76 -14.82
C HIS A 177 8.42 3.92 -16.35
N ASP A 178 9.30 3.25 -17.06
CA ASP A 178 9.25 3.20 -18.54
C ASP A 178 8.07 2.34 -19.02
N PRO A 179 7.51 2.64 -20.19
CA PRO A 179 6.48 1.80 -20.77
C PRO A 179 6.92 0.35 -20.89
N LEU A 180 6.03 -0.58 -20.56
CA LEU A 180 6.31 -2.02 -20.67
C LEU A 180 6.55 -2.42 -22.12
N ARG A 181 7.67 -3.12 -22.35
CA ARG A 181 7.90 -3.79 -23.62
C ARG A 181 7.01 -5.00 -23.73
N LYS A 182 6.26 -5.11 -24.85
CA LYS A 182 5.29 -6.20 -25.07
C LYS A 182 5.65 -7.02 -26.29
N GLU A 183 5.52 -8.34 -26.19
CA GLU A 183 5.51 -9.29 -27.32
C GLU A 183 4.18 -10.04 -27.26
N GLY A 184 3.29 -9.71 -28.21
CA GLY A 184 1.91 -10.15 -28.15
C GLY A 184 1.19 -9.60 -26.91
N LYS A 185 0.72 -10.51 -26.05
CA LYS A 185 0.07 -10.15 -24.77
C LYS A 185 0.99 -10.20 -23.56
N ALA A 186 2.21 -10.68 -23.73
CA ALA A 186 3.16 -10.84 -22.64
C ALA A 186 4.04 -9.60 -22.46
N ASN A 187 4.26 -9.21 -21.22
CA ASN A 187 5.29 -8.24 -20.87
C ASN A 187 6.64 -8.95 -20.89
N VAL A 188 7.56 -8.47 -21.71
CA VAL A 188 8.89 -9.04 -21.88
C VAL A 188 9.95 -8.13 -21.26
N PRO A 189 11.13 -8.66 -20.90
CA PRO A 189 12.17 -7.86 -20.29
C PRO A 189 12.65 -6.70 -21.19
N ASP A 190 12.77 -5.52 -20.61
CA ASP A 190 13.47 -4.36 -21.14
C ASP A 190 14.72 -4.08 -20.28
N PRO A 191 15.91 -4.51 -20.72
CA PRO A 191 17.12 -4.34 -19.91
C PRO A 191 17.55 -2.88 -19.77
N ASP A 192 17.11 -1.98 -20.61
CA ASP A 192 17.47 -0.56 -20.58
C ASP A 192 16.40 0.32 -19.92
N GLY A 193 15.22 -0.23 -19.64
CA GLY A 193 14.13 0.48 -19.00
C GLY A 193 14.36 0.75 -17.51
N GLU A 194 13.71 1.80 -17.01
CA GLU A 194 13.80 2.27 -15.62
C GLU A 194 12.45 2.09 -14.89
N ILE A 195 12.52 1.88 -13.56
CA ILE A 195 11.34 1.89 -12.67
C ILE A 195 11.36 3.12 -11.75
N LEU A 196 12.46 3.33 -11.01
CA LEU A 196 12.48 4.30 -9.92
C LEU A 196 13.01 5.68 -10.33
N GLY A 197 13.80 5.77 -11.40
CA GLY A 197 14.52 6.99 -11.77
C GLY A 197 15.64 7.37 -10.77
N ALA A 198 16.56 8.21 -11.23
CA ALA A 198 17.81 8.50 -10.51
C ALA A 198 17.60 9.10 -9.13
N ALA A 199 16.64 10.02 -8.98
CA ALA A 199 16.39 10.71 -7.70
C ALA A 199 15.88 9.75 -6.61
N GLN A 200 14.96 8.85 -6.95
CA GLN A 200 14.45 7.87 -6.00
C GLN A 200 15.51 6.83 -5.64
N TRP A 201 16.36 6.42 -6.59
CA TRP A 201 17.49 5.53 -6.30
C TRP A 201 18.48 6.14 -5.30
N GLN A 202 18.86 7.40 -5.48
CA GLN A 202 19.74 8.12 -4.54
C GLN A 202 19.09 8.23 -3.14
N TRP A 203 17.80 8.50 -3.10
CA TRP A 203 17.05 8.54 -1.86
C TRP A 203 16.99 7.16 -1.19
N LEU A 204 16.68 6.09 -1.93
CA LEU A 204 16.62 4.72 -1.40
C LEU A 204 17.96 4.29 -0.81
N GLU A 205 19.05 4.60 -1.49
CA GLU A 205 20.40 4.33 -0.97
C GLU A 205 20.64 5.04 0.39
N LYS A 206 20.24 6.29 0.52
CA LYS A 206 20.35 7.04 1.80
C LYS A 206 19.48 6.42 2.89
N GLU A 207 18.29 5.93 2.53
CA GLU A 207 17.37 5.30 3.48
C GLU A 207 17.89 3.97 4.02
N LEU A 208 18.62 3.22 3.22
CA LEU A 208 19.16 1.91 3.59
C LEU A 208 20.56 2.00 4.21
N ARG A 209 21.41 2.90 3.71
CA ARG A 209 22.81 3.01 4.16
C ARG A 209 22.89 3.49 5.60
N GLY A 210 23.49 2.64 6.46
CA GLY A 210 23.64 2.94 7.88
C GLY A 210 22.32 3.00 8.66
N SER A 211 21.24 2.46 8.10
CA SER A 211 19.94 2.40 8.78
C SER A 211 20.05 1.61 10.09
N PRO A 212 19.64 2.20 11.24
CA PRO A 212 19.67 1.53 12.53
C PRO A 212 18.43 0.63 12.76
N ALA A 213 17.59 0.41 11.73
CA ALA A 213 16.40 -0.42 11.86
C ALA A 213 16.77 -1.91 11.93
N ASP A 214 16.01 -2.65 12.72
CA ASP A 214 16.14 -4.11 12.84
C ASP A 214 15.38 -4.83 11.72
N ILE A 215 14.30 -4.20 11.24
CA ILE A 215 13.42 -4.70 10.18
C ILE A 215 13.23 -3.60 9.15
N HIS A 216 13.37 -3.96 7.86
CA HIS A 216 13.07 -3.09 6.72
C HIS A 216 11.93 -3.68 5.92
N LEU A 217 10.76 -3.03 5.93
CA LEU A 217 9.62 -3.36 5.09
C LEU A 217 9.68 -2.46 3.85
N ILE A 218 9.92 -3.04 2.69
CA ILE A 218 10.02 -2.31 1.43
C ILE A 218 8.78 -2.62 0.59
N GLY A 219 7.86 -1.65 0.50
CA GLY A 219 6.62 -1.75 -0.27
C GLY A 219 6.80 -1.27 -1.71
N SER A 220 6.28 -2.06 -2.65
CA SER A 220 6.18 -1.77 -4.07
C SER A 220 4.76 -2.12 -4.53
N GLY A 221 4.17 -1.36 -5.47
CA GLY A 221 2.88 -1.75 -6.07
C GLY A 221 2.99 -3.12 -6.72
N ILE A 222 3.98 -3.31 -7.58
CA ILE A 222 4.23 -4.53 -8.34
C ILE A 222 5.25 -5.45 -7.67
N GLN A 223 5.18 -6.75 -7.99
CA GLN A 223 6.05 -7.79 -7.44
C GLN A 223 7.53 -7.63 -7.87
N VAL A 224 8.44 -7.95 -6.94
CA VAL A 224 9.89 -7.83 -7.11
C VAL A 224 10.56 -9.16 -7.43
N LEU A 225 10.25 -10.23 -6.68
CA LEU A 225 10.94 -11.52 -6.80
C LEU A 225 10.52 -12.36 -8.02
N PRO A 226 9.23 -12.47 -8.39
CA PRO A 226 8.81 -13.32 -9.51
C PRO A 226 9.42 -12.89 -10.85
N ASP A 227 9.68 -13.86 -11.73
CA ASP A 227 10.21 -13.62 -13.08
C ASP A 227 9.56 -14.53 -14.15
N GLU A 228 8.61 -15.40 -13.79
CA GLU A 228 8.05 -16.39 -14.71
C GLU A 228 6.66 -16.01 -15.25
N HIS A 229 5.81 -15.31 -14.49
CA HIS A 229 4.47 -14.95 -14.99
C HIS A 229 4.52 -13.85 -16.07
N PRO A 230 3.51 -13.77 -16.98
CA PRO A 230 3.53 -12.84 -18.12
C PRO A 230 3.13 -11.40 -17.78
N TYR A 231 2.68 -11.13 -16.56
CA TYR A 231 2.19 -9.83 -16.15
C TYR A 231 3.33 -8.89 -15.73
N GLU A 232 2.99 -7.66 -15.36
CA GLU A 232 3.93 -6.67 -14.87
C GLU A 232 4.66 -7.13 -13.60
N LYS A 233 5.93 -6.81 -13.49
CA LYS A 233 6.82 -7.13 -12.38
C LYS A 233 8.19 -6.46 -12.55
N TRP A 234 8.96 -6.37 -11.50
CA TRP A 234 10.33 -5.83 -11.58
C TRP A 234 11.24 -6.61 -12.53
N ALA A 235 10.98 -7.88 -12.76
CA ALA A 235 11.76 -8.68 -13.71
C ALA A 235 11.57 -8.24 -15.19
N ASN A 236 10.56 -7.41 -15.49
CA ASN A 236 10.46 -6.74 -16.78
C ASN A 236 11.59 -5.70 -16.98
N PHE A 237 12.23 -5.25 -15.90
CA PHE A 237 13.36 -4.31 -15.88
C PHE A 237 14.53 -4.95 -15.12
N PRO A 238 15.22 -5.91 -15.73
CA PRO A 238 16.17 -6.78 -15.03
C PRO A 238 17.35 -6.02 -14.43
N ARG A 239 17.82 -4.92 -15.03
CA ARG A 239 18.88 -4.07 -14.44
C ARG A 239 18.42 -3.35 -13.17
N GLU A 240 17.19 -2.84 -13.16
CA GLU A 240 16.61 -2.18 -11.98
C GLU A 240 16.42 -3.19 -10.83
N ARG A 241 15.88 -4.37 -11.13
CA ARG A 241 15.75 -5.45 -10.15
C ARG A 241 17.10 -5.88 -9.57
N GLN A 242 18.11 -6.08 -10.42
CA GLN A 242 19.45 -6.43 -9.97
C GLN A 242 20.10 -5.30 -9.16
N ARG A 243 19.86 -4.04 -9.55
CA ARG A 243 20.32 -2.88 -8.79
C ARG A 243 19.76 -2.85 -7.37
N LEU A 244 18.48 -3.20 -7.19
CA LEU A 244 17.89 -3.32 -5.86
C LEU A 244 18.61 -4.39 -5.03
N PHE A 245 18.86 -5.57 -5.58
CA PHE A 245 19.58 -6.63 -4.87
C PHE A 245 21.02 -6.22 -4.54
N ASN A 246 21.73 -5.59 -5.46
CA ASN A 246 23.08 -5.07 -5.22
C ASN A 246 23.10 -4.01 -4.11
N LEU A 247 22.05 -3.15 -4.06
CA LEU A 247 21.93 -2.15 -3.01
C LEU A 247 21.67 -2.79 -1.64
N LEU A 248 20.81 -3.80 -1.56
CA LEU A 248 20.58 -4.57 -0.33
C LEU A 248 21.86 -5.24 0.17
N ALA A 249 22.63 -5.84 -0.74
CA ALA A 249 23.93 -6.44 -0.43
C ALA A 249 24.92 -5.39 0.10
N ALA A 250 25.07 -4.27 -0.61
CA ALA A 250 26.05 -3.22 -0.30
C ALA A 250 25.74 -2.47 1.01
N THR A 251 24.45 -2.34 1.38
CA THR A 251 24.04 -1.62 2.59
C THR A 251 23.98 -2.52 3.83
N GLY A 252 23.90 -3.84 3.64
CA GLY A 252 23.74 -4.80 4.73
C GLY A 252 22.43 -4.59 5.53
N ALA A 253 21.37 -4.08 4.89
CA ALA A 253 20.08 -3.86 5.52
C ALA A 253 19.55 -5.16 6.13
N ARG A 254 19.10 -5.09 7.39
CA ARG A 254 18.66 -6.26 8.15
C ARG A 254 17.16 -6.49 8.07
N GLY A 255 16.72 -7.74 8.20
CA GLY A 255 15.32 -8.11 8.28
C GLY A 255 14.50 -7.56 7.09
N VAL A 256 15.01 -7.71 5.87
CA VAL A 256 14.37 -7.18 4.67
C VAL A 256 13.19 -8.05 4.27
N ILE A 257 12.01 -7.44 4.25
CA ILE A 257 10.77 -8.02 3.73
C ILE A 257 10.23 -7.09 2.66
N LEU A 258 9.99 -7.62 1.47
CA LEU A 258 9.30 -6.94 0.38
C LEU A 258 7.79 -7.14 0.54
N LEU A 259 7.04 -6.09 0.28
CA LEU A 259 5.57 -6.11 0.29
C LEU A 259 5.09 -5.68 -1.09
N SER A 260 4.14 -6.42 -1.67
CA SER A 260 3.64 -6.10 -3.02
C SER A 260 2.12 -6.29 -3.18
N GLY A 261 1.59 -5.72 -4.26
CA GLY A 261 0.19 -5.70 -4.64
C GLY A 261 -0.08 -6.25 -6.05
N ASP A 262 -0.94 -5.58 -6.82
CA ASP A 262 -1.23 -5.73 -8.25
C ASP A 262 -1.95 -7.03 -8.66
N ARG A 263 -1.50 -8.18 -8.25
CA ARG A 263 -1.69 -9.48 -8.88
C ARG A 263 -3.08 -10.14 -8.66
N HIS A 264 -3.95 -9.57 -7.84
CA HIS A 264 -5.24 -10.15 -7.43
C HIS A 264 -5.12 -11.56 -6.84
N ILE A 265 -4.00 -11.86 -6.22
CA ILE A 265 -3.69 -13.09 -5.49
C ILE A 265 -2.95 -12.74 -4.21
N ALA A 266 -2.65 -13.75 -3.38
CA ALA A 266 -1.59 -13.62 -2.40
C ALA A 266 -0.66 -14.82 -2.44
N GLU A 267 0.61 -14.57 -2.13
CA GLU A 267 1.65 -15.58 -2.03
C GLU A 267 2.81 -15.08 -1.17
N ILE A 268 3.56 -16.01 -0.61
CA ILE A 268 4.82 -15.72 0.09
C ILE A 268 5.96 -16.31 -0.73
N MET A 269 7.02 -15.54 -0.88
CA MET A 269 8.17 -15.89 -1.70
C MET A 269 9.45 -15.71 -0.92
N LYS A 270 10.48 -16.47 -1.31
CA LYS A 270 11.82 -16.43 -0.71
C LYS A 270 12.87 -16.48 -1.80
N HIS A 271 13.84 -15.59 -1.73
CA HIS A 271 15.02 -15.62 -2.58
C HIS A 271 16.27 -15.26 -1.77
N GLN A 272 17.41 -15.82 -2.18
CA GLN A 272 18.73 -15.46 -1.66
C GLN A 272 19.53 -14.81 -2.78
N PRO A 273 19.40 -13.46 -2.99
CA PRO A 273 20.22 -12.82 -4.01
C PRO A 273 21.69 -12.89 -3.65
N GLU A 274 22.54 -12.94 -4.68
CA GLU A 274 23.99 -12.95 -4.50
C GLU A 274 24.48 -11.75 -3.67
N GLY A 275 25.37 -11.98 -2.72
CA GLY A 275 25.91 -10.96 -1.82
C GLY A 275 24.97 -10.47 -0.72
N VAL A 276 23.68 -10.80 -0.74
CA VAL A 276 22.76 -10.46 0.34
C VAL A 276 22.92 -11.46 1.48
N ARG A 277 23.17 -10.95 2.68
CA ARG A 277 23.55 -11.77 3.85
C ARG A 277 22.49 -12.77 4.30
N HIS A 278 21.22 -12.41 4.20
CA HIS A 278 20.08 -13.21 4.63
C HIS A 278 19.06 -13.30 3.50
N PRO A 279 18.24 -14.37 3.45
CA PRO A 279 17.18 -14.46 2.47
C PRO A 279 16.26 -13.24 2.51
N VAL A 280 15.88 -12.74 1.34
CA VAL A 280 14.84 -11.76 1.16
C VAL A 280 13.52 -12.49 0.99
N TYR A 281 12.52 -12.10 1.76
CA TYR A 281 11.15 -12.59 1.59
C TYR A 281 10.31 -11.51 0.94
N GLU A 282 9.35 -11.92 0.13
CA GLU A 282 8.30 -11.06 -0.38
C GLU A 282 6.95 -11.66 -0.02
N ILE A 283 6.01 -10.81 0.38
CA ILE A 283 4.63 -11.19 0.58
C ILE A 283 3.75 -10.29 -0.28
N THR A 284 3.03 -10.90 -1.22
CA THR A 284 1.99 -10.25 -2.01
C THR A 284 0.65 -10.45 -1.31
N ALA A 285 -0.14 -9.37 -1.18
CA ALA A 285 -1.52 -9.43 -0.69
C ALA A 285 -2.38 -8.43 -1.47
N SER A 286 -3.02 -8.92 -2.53
CA SER A 286 -3.69 -8.10 -3.53
C SER A 286 -5.13 -8.58 -3.82
N GLY A 287 -5.89 -8.82 -2.76
CA GLY A 287 -7.23 -9.36 -2.88
C GLY A 287 -8.27 -8.71 -1.98
N LEU A 288 -8.24 -7.36 -1.77
CA LEU A 288 -9.16 -6.72 -0.82
C LEU A 288 -10.63 -6.79 -1.23
N THR A 289 -10.94 -6.62 -2.51
CA THR A 289 -12.33 -6.64 -3.01
C THR A 289 -12.59 -7.64 -4.13
N HIS A 290 -11.53 -8.17 -4.72
CA HIS A 290 -11.60 -9.17 -5.79
C HIS A 290 -10.28 -9.92 -5.86
N SER A 291 -10.34 -11.14 -6.39
CA SER A 291 -9.18 -12.02 -6.53
C SER A 291 -9.28 -12.81 -7.83
N SER A 292 -8.15 -13.23 -8.38
CA SER A 292 -8.06 -14.07 -9.59
C SER A 292 -8.38 -15.51 -9.26
N THR A 293 -9.65 -15.81 -8.98
CA THR A 293 -10.13 -17.14 -8.56
C THR A 293 -9.80 -18.26 -9.57
N GLN A 294 -9.58 -17.90 -10.83
CA GLN A 294 -9.19 -18.83 -11.88
C GLN A 294 -7.68 -19.14 -11.92
N ASN A 295 -6.87 -18.35 -11.22
CA ASN A 295 -5.44 -18.62 -11.10
C ASN A 295 -5.20 -19.71 -10.06
N THR A 296 -4.99 -20.94 -10.53
CA THR A 296 -4.82 -22.10 -9.67
C THR A 296 -3.36 -22.53 -9.48
N GLY A 297 -2.41 -21.81 -10.08
CA GLY A 297 -1.01 -22.19 -9.93
C GLY A 297 -0.08 -21.68 -11.03
N GLU A 298 -0.05 -20.37 -11.28
CA GLU A 298 0.98 -19.81 -12.16
C GLU A 298 2.40 -20.16 -11.65
N PRO A 299 3.37 -20.38 -12.54
CA PRO A 299 4.75 -20.68 -12.16
C PRO A 299 5.37 -19.54 -11.34
N ASN A 300 6.01 -19.90 -10.24
CA ASN A 300 6.83 -19.00 -9.46
C ASN A 300 7.85 -19.82 -8.63
N ARG A 301 9.07 -19.90 -9.10
CA ARG A 301 10.17 -20.66 -8.48
C ARG A 301 10.54 -20.16 -7.09
N TYR A 302 10.15 -18.94 -6.72
CA TYR A 302 10.43 -18.34 -5.41
C TYR A 302 9.32 -18.58 -4.40
N ARG A 303 8.17 -19.12 -4.81
CA ARG A 303 7.02 -19.33 -3.92
C ARG A 303 7.36 -20.34 -2.82
N VAL A 304 7.04 -19.94 -1.58
CA VAL A 304 7.06 -20.82 -0.40
C VAL A 304 5.62 -21.05 0.01
N GLY A 305 5.20 -22.31 0.08
CA GLY A 305 3.80 -22.63 0.34
C GLY A 305 2.93 -22.56 -0.91
N LYS A 306 1.71 -22.08 -0.78
CA LYS A 306 0.70 -22.10 -1.86
C LYS A 306 0.32 -20.70 -2.35
N LEU A 307 -0.21 -20.64 -3.56
CA LEU A 307 -0.89 -19.47 -4.08
C LEU A 307 -2.29 -19.38 -3.45
N VAL A 308 -2.66 -18.16 -3.02
CA VAL A 308 -3.98 -17.84 -2.48
C VAL A 308 -4.74 -17.00 -3.50
N ASN A 309 -5.88 -17.48 -3.96
CA ASN A 309 -6.71 -16.88 -5.01
C ASN A 309 -8.11 -16.50 -4.55
N VAL A 310 -8.28 -16.23 -3.25
CA VAL A 310 -9.51 -15.73 -2.64
C VAL A 310 -9.28 -14.35 -2.03
N LEU A 311 -10.33 -13.67 -1.54
CA LEU A 311 -10.19 -12.39 -0.86
C LEU A 311 -9.19 -12.50 0.29
N ASN A 312 -8.26 -11.54 0.36
CA ASN A 312 -7.14 -11.63 1.29
C ASN A 312 -6.58 -10.25 1.68
N PHE A 313 -5.84 -10.25 2.77
CA PHE A 313 -4.96 -9.17 3.19
C PHE A 313 -3.70 -9.76 3.84
N GLY A 314 -2.63 -8.99 3.87
CA GLY A 314 -1.39 -9.34 4.53
C GLY A 314 -1.37 -8.89 6.00
N LEU A 315 -0.78 -9.70 6.86
CA LEU A 315 -0.56 -9.40 8.27
C LEU A 315 0.84 -9.82 8.69
N ILE A 316 1.57 -8.92 9.32
CA ILE A 316 2.87 -9.20 9.91
C ILE A 316 2.75 -9.11 11.42
N ARG A 317 3.12 -10.19 12.10
CA ARG A 317 3.28 -10.20 13.55
C ARG A 317 4.76 -10.24 13.91
N ILE A 318 5.18 -9.39 14.86
CA ILE A 318 6.58 -9.24 15.25
C ILE A 318 6.74 -9.72 16.69
N ASP A 319 7.52 -10.75 16.87
CA ASP A 319 7.99 -11.22 18.18
C ASP A 319 9.42 -10.70 18.41
N TRP A 320 9.50 -9.61 19.15
CA TRP A 320 10.78 -8.97 19.45
C TRP A 320 11.66 -9.78 20.41
N ALA A 321 11.04 -10.58 21.26
CA ALA A 321 11.78 -11.40 22.23
C ALA A 321 12.53 -12.54 21.54
N ASN A 322 11.87 -13.17 20.58
CA ASN A 322 12.45 -14.29 19.81
C ASN A 322 13.07 -13.84 18.48
N ARG A 323 13.07 -12.53 18.17
CA ARG A 323 13.53 -11.94 16.90
C ARG A 323 12.93 -12.64 15.68
N GLN A 324 11.62 -12.80 15.69
CA GLN A 324 10.89 -13.53 14.66
C GLN A 324 9.72 -12.69 14.12
N LEU A 325 9.53 -12.74 12.79
CA LEU A 325 8.35 -12.30 12.11
C LEU A 325 7.47 -13.49 11.76
N GLN A 326 6.16 -13.31 11.83
CA GLN A 326 5.19 -14.19 11.20
C GLN A 326 4.55 -13.40 10.03
N LEU A 327 4.94 -13.75 8.81
CA LEU A 327 4.26 -13.28 7.60
C LEU A 327 3.00 -14.11 7.43
N GLN A 328 1.83 -13.48 7.29
CA GLN A 328 0.55 -14.15 7.22
C GLN A 328 -0.30 -13.58 6.10
N VAL A 329 -0.96 -14.46 5.36
CA VAL A 329 -2.08 -14.12 4.47
C VAL A 329 -3.37 -14.54 5.18
N ARG A 330 -4.30 -13.60 5.35
CA ARG A 330 -5.57 -13.80 6.03
C ARG A 330 -6.74 -13.60 5.08
N GLY A 331 -7.78 -14.41 5.24
CA GLY A 331 -9.02 -14.37 4.47
C GLY A 331 -10.20 -13.72 5.17
N LEU A 332 -11.37 -13.88 4.57
CA LEU A 332 -12.61 -13.21 4.96
C LEU A 332 -13.10 -13.60 6.36
N GLY A 333 -12.95 -14.85 6.77
CA GLY A 333 -13.27 -15.34 8.12
C GLY A 333 -12.13 -15.20 9.11
N ASN A 334 -11.13 -14.39 8.81
CA ASN A 334 -9.85 -14.30 9.55
C ASN A 334 -9.05 -15.61 9.57
N GLU A 335 -9.38 -16.55 8.70
CA GLU A 335 -8.65 -17.79 8.53
C GLU A 335 -7.20 -17.51 8.07
N LEU A 336 -6.29 -18.32 8.57
CA LEU A 336 -4.88 -18.30 8.14
C LEU A 336 -4.77 -19.08 6.83
N LEU A 337 -4.68 -18.36 5.71
CA LEU A 337 -4.61 -18.96 4.38
C LEU A 337 -3.19 -19.45 4.05
N GLU A 338 -2.18 -18.66 4.44
CA GLU A 338 -0.78 -19.00 4.30
C GLU A 338 0.06 -18.31 5.38
N SER A 339 1.20 -18.89 5.77
CA SER A 339 2.12 -18.24 6.71
C SER A 339 3.56 -18.72 6.57
N GLN A 340 4.49 -17.83 6.91
CA GLN A 340 5.92 -18.10 6.92
C GLN A 340 6.59 -17.41 8.12
N PRO A 341 7.24 -18.17 9.02
CA PRO A 341 8.13 -17.60 10.02
C PRO A 341 9.44 -17.13 9.40
N VAL A 342 9.93 -15.96 9.83
CA VAL A 342 11.17 -15.34 9.34
C VAL A 342 11.94 -14.77 10.53
N GLY A 343 13.20 -15.21 10.72
CA GLY A 343 14.13 -14.62 11.70
C GLY A 343 14.74 -13.30 11.18
N PHE A 344 15.08 -12.36 12.07
CA PHE A 344 15.72 -11.08 11.73
C PHE A 344 16.80 -10.64 12.72
#